data_b95e7999f78aec3d5bd6801620fa9588
#
_entry.id   b95e7999f78aec3d5bd6801620fa9588
#
_cell.length_a   1.000
_cell.length_b   1.000
_cell.length_c   1.000
_cell.angle_alpha   90.00
_cell.angle_beta   90.00
_cell.angle_gamma   90.00
#
_symmetry.space_group_name_H-M   'P 1'
#
loop_
_entity.id
_entity.type
_entity.pdbx_description
1 polymer ?
#
loop_
_entity_poly.entity_id
_entity_poly.type
_entity_poly.pdbx_seq_one_letter_code
_entity_poly.pdbx_strand_id
1 'polypeptide(L)'
;MSDAEDPISHAEDGAIARALANLSESFIAATGPGGQNVNKVATAVQLRLNIYALRLTPPVFARFKLLAGSRLTSSGELVLAARRYRTQEANRADARERLIELIRDAHNLPEIRKKSRLNRVGKAARLEGKKLRGTVKAGRGKVTLD
;
A
#
# COMPACT_ATOMS: atom_id res chain seq x y z
N MET A 1 36.57 0.42 6.39
CA MET A 1 35.21 -0.09 6.70
C MET A 1 34.38 0.25 5.49
N SER A 2 34.18 -0.74 4.61
CA SER A 2 33.34 -0.56 3.41
C SER A 2 31.90 -0.62 3.87
N ASP A 3 31.19 0.51 3.77
CA ASP A 3 29.73 0.52 3.82
C ASP A 3 29.23 -0.28 2.63
N ALA A 4 28.86 -1.53 2.89
CA ALA A 4 28.13 -2.33 1.93
C ALA A 4 26.75 -1.69 1.79
N GLU A 5 26.61 -0.74 0.85
CA GLU A 5 25.34 -0.14 0.51
C GLU A 5 24.34 -1.25 0.14
N ASP A 6 23.20 -1.25 0.78
CA ASP A 6 22.18 -2.29 0.65
C ASP A 6 21.68 -2.33 -0.81
N PRO A 7 21.75 -3.48 -1.52
CA PRO A 7 21.34 -3.60 -2.91
C PRO A 7 19.88 -3.19 -3.16
N ILE A 8 19.05 -3.19 -2.11
CA ILE A 8 17.66 -2.73 -2.16
C ILE A 8 17.61 -1.21 -2.32
N SER A 9 18.47 -0.47 -1.62
CA SER A 9 18.56 0.99 -1.70
C SER A 9 18.92 1.45 -3.12
N HIS A 10 19.89 0.81 -3.77
CA HIS A 10 20.28 1.14 -5.14
C HIS A 10 19.17 0.86 -6.18
N ALA A 11 18.41 -0.22 -5.98
CA ALA A 11 17.29 -0.55 -6.88
C ALA A 11 16.15 0.47 -6.75
N GLU A 12 15.88 0.92 -5.52
CA GLU A 12 14.90 1.94 -5.19
C GLU A 12 15.28 3.30 -5.80
N ASP A 13 16.50 3.78 -5.53
CA ASP A 13 17.00 5.05 -6.05
C ASP A 13 17.02 5.07 -7.58
N GLY A 14 17.41 3.97 -8.20
CA GLY A 14 17.34 3.79 -9.64
C GLY A 14 15.90 3.86 -10.19
N ALA A 15 14.92 3.32 -9.47
CA ALA A 15 13.51 3.41 -9.86
C ALA A 15 12.98 4.84 -9.70
N ILE A 16 13.34 5.53 -8.62
CA ILE A 16 12.98 6.94 -8.39
C ILE A 16 13.57 7.84 -9.49
N ALA A 17 14.84 7.67 -9.81
CA ALA A 17 15.49 8.43 -10.90
C ALA A 17 14.78 8.23 -12.24
N ARG A 18 14.43 6.98 -12.59
CA ARG A 18 13.66 6.68 -13.82
C ARG A 18 12.25 7.27 -13.78
N ALA A 19 11.60 7.28 -12.61
CA ALA A 19 10.29 7.90 -12.45
C ALA A 19 10.35 9.39 -12.74
N LEU A 20 11.28 10.11 -12.14
CA LEU A 20 11.43 11.56 -12.34
C LEU A 20 11.83 11.94 -13.76
N ALA A 21 12.61 11.08 -14.46
CA ALA A 21 13.00 11.29 -15.83
C ALA A 21 11.87 11.07 -16.84
N ASN A 22 10.90 10.20 -16.55
CA ASN A 22 9.79 9.84 -17.43
C ASN A 22 8.44 10.42 -17.00
N LEU A 23 8.43 11.35 -16.06
CA LEU A 23 7.26 11.98 -15.50
C LEU A 23 6.69 13.04 -16.44
N SER A 24 5.39 12.96 -16.72
CA SER A 24 4.64 14.02 -17.39
C SER A 24 3.82 14.81 -16.36
N GLU A 25 3.94 16.12 -16.40
CA GLU A 25 3.22 17.04 -15.50
C GLU A 25 2.23 17.87 -16.30
N SER A 26 1.02 17.98 -15.79
CA SER A 26 -0.03 18.87 -16.33
C SER A 26 -0.67 19.68 -15.21
N PHE A 27 -1.05 20.90 -15.52
CA PHE A 27 -1.72 21.79 -14.59
C PHE A 27 -3.22 21.80 -14.89
N ILE A 28 -4.00 21.56 -13.87
CA ILE A 28 -5.47 21.53 -13.97
C ILE A 28 -6.07 22.59 -13.07
N ALA A 29 -7.22 23.14 -13.50
CA ALA A 29 -7.96 24.05 -12.66
C ALA A 29 -8.39 23.33 -11.37
N ALA A 30 -8.13 23.96 -10.23
CA ALA A 30 -8.60 23.42 -8.95
C ALA A 30 -10.11 23.59 -8.89
N THR A 31 -10.85 22.48 -8.94
CA THR A 31 -12.30 22.47 -8.71
C THR A 31 -12.58 22.35 -7.21
N GLY A 32 -13.23 23.33 -6.62
CA GLY A 32 -13.60 23.31 -5.20
C GLY A 32 -14.60 24.42 -4.84
N PRO A 33 -15.34 24.31 -3.73
CA PRO A 33 -16.20 25.37 -3.22
C PRO A 33 -15.33 26.50 -2.67
N GLY A 34 -15.03 27.48 -3.51
CA GLY A 34 -14.23 28.66 -3.12
C GLY A 34 -14.54 29.82 -4.04
N GLY A 35 -14.39 31.06 -3.54
CA GLY A 35 -14.76 32.29 -4.19
C GLY A 35 -14.19 32.48 -5.59
N GLN A 36 -14.59 33.57 -6.28
CA GLN A 36 -14.39 33.83 -7.72
C GLN A 36 -12.95 33.69 -8.27
N ASN A 37 -11.91 33.68 -7.42
CA ASN A 37 -10.50 33.53 -7.82
C ASN A 37 -10.04 32.05 -7.93
N VAL A 38 -10.75 31.08 -7.33
CA VAL A 38 -10.34 29.67 -7.31
C VAL A 38 -10.43 29.03 -8.68
N ASN A 39 -11.35 29.48 -9.52
CA ASN A 39 -11.60 28.92 -10.85
C ASN A 39 -10.71 29.51 -11.97
N LYS A 40 -9.88 30.53 -11.67
CA LYS A 40 -9.04 31.20 -12.68
C LYS A 40 -7.56 30.79 -12.65
N VAL A 41 -7.09 30.14 -11.58
CA VAL A 41 -5.68 29.75 -11.46
C VAL A 41 -5.57 28.24 -11.41
N ALA A 42 -4.92 27.65 -12.41
CA ALA A 42 -4.63 26.21 -12.48
C ALA A 42 -3.51 25.85 -11.49
N THR A 43 -3.84 25.82 -10.18
CA THR A 43 -2.88 25.50 -9.13
C THR A 43 -2.73 23.99 -8.87
N ALA A 44 -3.70 23.18 -9.29
CA ALA A 44 -3.62 21.74 -9.13
C ALA A 44 -2.66 21.12 -10.17
N VAL A 45 -1.90 20.16 -9.72
CA VAL A 45 -0.92 19.42 -10.53
C VAL A 45 -1.38 17.99 -10.71
N GLN A 46 -1.36 17.50 -11.93
CA GLN A 46 -1.56 16.09 -12.25
C GLN A 46 -0.26 15.52 -12.81
N LEU A 47 0.27 14.49 -12.15
CA LEU A 47 1.40 13.72 -12.62
C LEU A 47 0.90 12.46 -13.33
N ARG A 48 1.52 12.14 -14.46
CA ARG A 48 1.30 10.91 -15.21
C ARG A 48 2.62 10.20 -15.43
N LEU A 49 2.65 8.91 -15.18
CA LEU A 49 3.84 8.09 -15.30
C LEU A 49 3.49 6.70 -15.84
N ASN A 50 4.16 6.28 -16.90
CA ASN A 50 4.07 4.89 -17.33
C ASN A 50 4.90 4.01 -16.39
N ILE A 51 4.23 3.08 -15.67
CA ILE A 51 4.87 2.24 -14.67
C ILE A 51 5.90 1.26 -15.24
N TYR A 52 5.80 0.91 -16.52
CA TYR A 52 6.76 0.02 -17.16
C TYR A 52 8.13 0.69 -17.34
N ALA A 53 8.18 2.03 -17.40
CA ALA A 53 9.43 2.80 -17.45
C ALA A 53 10.25 2.66 -16.16
N LEU A 54 9.62 2.29 -15.03
CA LEU A 54 10.29 2.09 -13.75
C LEU A 54 11.20 0.85 -13.72
N ARG A 55 10.97 -0.13 -14.61
CA ARG A 55 11.73 -1.40 -14.70
C ARG A 55 11.82 -2.12 -13.34
N LEU A 56 10.69 -2.19 -12.64
CA LEU A 56 10.60 -2.86 -11.34
C LEU A 56 10.71 -4.36 -11.47
N THR A 57 11.26 -5.03 -10.45
CA THR A 57 11.22 -6.49 -10.37
C THR A 57 9.77 -7.00 -10.20
N PRO A 58 9.44 -8.23 -10.64
CA PRO A 58 8.07 -8.73 -10.59
C PRO A 58 7.38 -8.61 -9.23
N PRO A 59 8.02 -8.94 -8.07
CA PRO A 59 7.37 -8.80 -6.77
C PRO A 59 7.11 -7.33 -6.40
N VAL A 60 8.06 -6.43 -6.69
CA VAL A 60 7.91 -4.99 -6.45
C VAL A 60 6.83 -4.41 -7.34
N PHE A 61 6.78 -4.81 -8.62
CA PHE A 61 5.77 -4.39 -9.57
C PHE A 61 4.35 -4.81 -9.12
N ALA A 62 4.18 -6.05 -8.67
CA ALA A 62 2.90 -6.54 -8.17
C ALA A 62 2.45 -5.71 -6.94
N ARG A 63 3.37 -5.43 -6.02
CA ARG A 63 3.09 -4.61 -4.85
C ARG A 63 2.78 -3.16 -5.22
N PHE A 64 3.55 -2.57 -6.14
CA PHE A 64 3.29 -1.22 -6.65
C PHE A 64 1.86 -1.09 -7.20
N LYS A 65 1.40 -2.07 -7.99
CA LYS A 65 0.02 -2.10 -8.50
C LYS A 65 -1.03 -2.12 -7.39
N LEU A 66 -0.80 -2.91 -6.34
CA LEU A 66 -1.69 -2.97 -5.18
C LEU A 66 -1.75 -1.62 -4.45
N LEU A 67 -0.60 -0.99 -4.21
CA LEU A 67 -0.51 0.31 -3.52
C LEU A 67 -1.06 1.46 -4.38
N ALA A 68 -0.85 1.42 -5.68
CA ALA A 68 -1.39 2.40 -6.61
C ALA A 68 -2.93 2.35 -6.67
N GLY A 69 -3.52 1.16 -6.60
CA GLY A 69 -4.97 0.97 -6.61
C GLY A 69 -5.66 1.64 -7.79
N SER A 70 -6.71 2.42 -7.53
CA SER A 70 -7.49 3.13 -8.55
C SER A 70 -6.73 4.25 -9.29
N ARG A 71 -5.55 4.63 -8.80
CA ARG A 71 -4.69 5.64 -9.45
C ARG A 71 -3.94 5.07 -10.67
N LEU A 72 -3.98 3.76 -10.85
CA LEU A 72 -3.39 3.08 -11.99
C LEU A 72 -4.46 2.76 -13.03
N THR A 73 -4.24 3.22 -14.25
CA THR A 73 -5.12 2.91 -15.39
C THR A 73 -4.88 1.48 -15.89
N SER A 74 -5.83 0.96 -16.66
CA SER A 74 -5.69 -0.35 -17.34
C SER A 74 -4.52 -0.41 -18.33
N SER A 75 -4.13 0.75 -18.86
CA SER A 75 -2.98 0.89 -19.78
C SER A 75 -1.61 0.89 -19.06
N GLY A 76 -1.59 0.86 -17.72
CA GLY A 76 -0.35 0.92 -16.95
C GLY A 76 0.18 2.34 -16.74
N GLU A 77 -0.69 3.33 -16.80
CA GLU A 77 -0.36 4.72 -16.48
C GLU A 77 -0.79 5.04 -15.06
N LEU A 78 0.15 5.48 -14.22
CA LEU A 78 -0.13 6.02 -12.90
C LEU A 78 -0.52 7.49 -13.03
N VAL A 79 -1.64 7.87 -12.41
CA VAL A 79 -2.16 9.24 -12.38
C VAL A 79 -2.24 9.72 -10.94
N LEU A 80 -1.47 10.74 -10.58
CA LEU A 80 -1.49 11.37 -9.26
C LEU A 80 -1.92 12.83 -9.39
N ALA A 81 -2.93 13.23 -8.63
CA ALA A 81 -3.38 14.62 -8.58
C ALA A 81 -3.07 15.21 -7.20
N ALA A 82 -2.41 16.36 -7.18
CA ALA A 82 -2.14 17.16 -5.99
C ALA A 82 -2.83 18.53 -6.11
N ARG A 83 -3.65 18.84 -5.11
CA ARG A 83 -4.43 20.09 -5.04
C ARG A 83 -4.56 20.64 -3.63
N ARG A 84 -3.67 20.21 -2.75
CA ARG A 84 -3.73 20.54 -1.31
C ARG A 84 -3.29 21.96 -1.03
N TYR A 85 -2.31 22.43 -1.78
CA TYR A 85 -1.68 23.72 -1.54
C TYR A 85 -2.21 24.81 -2.48
N ARG A 86 -1.97 26.06 -2.11
CA ARG A 86 -2.42 27.23 -2.88
C ARG A 86 -1.52 27.58 -4.07
N THR A 87 -0.30 27.02 -4.11
CA THR A 87 0.67 27.27 -5.17
C THR A 87 0.93 26.03 -6.01
N GLN A 88 1.20 26.22 -7.30
CA GLN A 88 1.58 25.14 -8.21
C GLN A 88 2.84 24.41 -7.74
N GLU A 89 3.85 25.15 -7.29
CA GLU A 89 5.12 24.61 -6.83
C GLU A 89 4.96 23.68 -5.64
N ALA A 90 4.18 24.08 -4.64
CA ALA A 90 3.89 23.24 -3.48
C ALA A 90 3.09 21.99 -3.85
N ASN A 91 2.12 22.08 -4.77
CA ASN A 91 1.38 20.93 -5.26
C ASN A 91 2.27 20.00 -6.12
N ARG A 92 3.21 20.54 -6.90
CA ARG A 92 4.19 19.76 -7.64
C ARG A 92 5.10 18.97 -6.70
N ALA A 93 5.61 19.62 -5.65
CA ALA A 93 6.43 18.97 -4.64
C ALA A 93 5.66 17.84 -3.93
N ASP A 94 4.44 18.11 -3.47
CA ASP A 94 3.55 17.11 -2.83
C ASP A 94 3.26 15.92 -3.75
N ALA A 95 3.01 16.15 -5.04
CA ALA A 95 2.76 15.07 -5.98
C ALA A 95 4.00 14.19 -6.23
N ARG A 96 5.18 14.81 -6.33
CA ARG A 96 6.45 14.09 -6.47
C ARG A 96 6.81 13.31 -5.22
N GLU A 97 6.63 13.88 -4.05
CA GLU A 97 6.85 13.21 -2.77
C GLU A 97 5.99 11.97 -2.63
N ARG A 98 4.69 12.06 -2.91
CA ARG A 98 3.77 10.90 -2.93
C ARG A 98 4.17 9.82 -3.94
N LEU A 99 4.73 10.20 -5.08
CA LEU A 99 5.26 9.24 -6.05
C LEU A 99 6.47 8.51 -5.49
N ILE A 100 7.39 9.23 -4.86
CA ILE A 100 8.59 8.67 -4.23
C ILE A 100 8.21 7.73 -3.09
N GLU A 101 7.30 8.14 -2.21
CA GLU A 101 6.77 7.30 -1.12
C GLU A 101 6.16 6.01 -1.68
N LEU A 102 5.35 6.10 -2.74
CA LEU A 102 4.74 4.94 -3.38
C LEU A 102 5.77 3.94 -3.93
N ILE A 103 6.87 4.45 -4.50
CA ILE A 103 7.98 3.61 -4.97
C ILE A 103 8.71 2.95 -3.80
N ARG A 104 8.98 3.68 -2.73
CA ARG A 104 9.60 3.18 -1.50
C ARG A 104 8.76 2.08 -0.85
N ASP A 105 7.49 2.35 -0.66
CA ASP A 105 6.55 1.37 -0.10
C ASP A 105 6.43 0.11 -0.95
N ALA A 106 6.59 0.23 -2.27
CA ALA A 106 6.58 -0.93 -3.16
C ALA A 106 7.85 -1.79 -3.00
N HIS A 107 9.01 -1.19 -2.72
CA HIS A 107 10.25 -1.91 -2.46
C HIS A 107 10.26 -2.58 -1.07
N ASN A 108 9.53 -2.02 -0.12
CA ASN A 108 9.39 -2.60 1.22
C ASN A 108 8.42 -3.79 1.18
N LEU A 109 8.91 -4.95 0.75
CA LEU A 109 8.11 -6.15 0.64
C LEU A 109 7.79 -6.72 2.03
N PRO A 110 6.50 -6.97 2.36
CA PRO A 110 6.15 -7.58 3.64
C PRO A 110 6.66 -9.01 3.72
N GLU A 111 7.10 -9.41 4.90
CA GLU A 111 7.46 -10.81 5.14
C GLU A 111 6.28 -11.75 4.87
N ILE A 112 6.57 -12.84 4.16
CA ILE A 112 5.57 -13.89 3.90
C ILE A 112 5.30 -14.64 5.19
N ARG A 113 4.17 -14.37 5.83
CA ARG A 113 3.73 -15.15 6.99
C ARG A 113 3.48 -16.60 6.58
N LYS A 114 4.43 -17.47 6.90
CA LYS A 114 4.24 -18.93 6.77
C LYS A 114 3.13 -19.35 7.75
N LYS A 115 2.13 -20.08 7.25
CA LYS A 115 1.11 -20.67 8.13
C LYS A 115 1.81 -21.55 9.16
N SER A 116 1.79 -21.17 10.43
CA SER A 116 2.29 -22.01 11.50
C SER A 116 1.41 -23.26 11.58
N ARG A 117 2.05 -24.46 11.59
CA ARG A 117 1.31 -25.71 11.87
C ARG A 117 0.71 -25.58 13.26
N LEU A 118 -0.60 -25.84 13.38
CA LEU A 118 -1.25 -25.97 14.67
C LEU A 118 -0.44 -26.97 15.52
N ASN A 119 0.08 -26.50 16.64
CA ASN A 119 0.85 -27.35 17.54
C ASN A 119 -0.03 -28.55 17.98
N ARG A 120 0.46 -29.79 17.72
CA ARG A 120 -0.26 -31.02 18.05
C ARG A 120 -0.68 -31.06 19.51
N VAL A 121 0.18 -30.57 20.42
CA VAL A 121 -0.08 -30.47 21.86
C VAL A 121 -1.27 -29.57 22.15
N GLY A 122 -1.34 -28.38 21.55
CA GLY A 122 -2.48 -27.47 21.72
C GLY A 122 -3.78 -28.03 21.14
N LYS A 123 -3.71 -28.83 20.07
CA LYS A 123 -4.89 -29.52 19.53
C LYS A 123 -5.40 -30.63 20.47
N ALA A 124 -4.48 -31.42 21.05
CA ALA A 124 -4.81 -32.46 22.02
C ALA A 124 -5.45 -31.84 23.28
N ALA A 125 -4.82 -30.85 23.88
CA ALA A 125 -5.34 -30.14 25.07
C ALA A 125 -6.73 -29.52 24.81
N ARG A 126 -6.96 -28.96 23.63
CA ARG A 126 -8.29 -28.43 23.24
C ARG A 126 -9.34 -29.53 23.13
N LEU A 127 -8.98 -30.69 22.62
CA LEU A 127 -9.89 -31.85 22.50
C LEU A 127 -10.20 -32.42 23.88
N GLU A 128 -9.23 -32.58 24.79
CA GLU A 128 -9.45 -33.00 26.19
C GLU A 128 -10.35 -32.03 26.92
N GLY A 129 -10.11 -30.72 26.81
CA GLY A 129 -10.98 -29.72 27.42
C GLY A 129 -12.42 -29.73 26.87
N LYS A 130 -12.60 -30.11 25.59
CA LYS A 130 -13.96 -30.33 25.03
C LYS A 130 -14.61 -31.59 25.61
N LYS A 131 -13.89 -32.70 25.72
CA LYS A 131 -14.38 -33.95 26.29
C LYS A 131 -14.82 -33.75 27.75
N LEU A 132 -13.97 -33.12 28.55
CA LEU A 132 -14.29 -32.82 29.96
C LEU A 132 -15.54 -31.98 30.13
N ARG A 133 -15.67 -30.92 29.31
CA ARG A 133 -16.91 -30.09 29.31
C ARG A 133 -18.13 -30.87 28.85
N GLY A 134 -17.99 -31.82 27.93
CA GLY A 134 -19.05 -32.70 27.48
C GLY A 134 -19.53 -33.64 28.57
N THR A 135 -18.61 -34.27 29.34
CA THR A 135 -18.98 -35.14 30.47
C THR A 135 -19.67 -34.38 31.60
N VAL A 136 -19.15 -33.17 31.93
CA VAL A 136 -19.81 -32.30 32.94
C VAL A 136 -21.23 -31.89 32.50
N LYS A 137 -21.44 -31.61 31.21
CA LYS A 137 -22.77 -31.29 30.68
C LYS A 137 -23.71 -32.50 30.69
N ALA A 138 -23.20 -33.70 30.38
CA ALA A 138 -24.00 -34.94 30.42
C ALA A 138 -24.43 -35.28 31.84
N GLY A 139 -23.58 -35.01 32.84
CA GLY A 139 -23.90 -35.20 34.26
C GLY A 139 -24.95 -34.21 34.85
N ARG A 140 -25.32 -33.16 34.10
CA ARG A 140 -26.38 -32.19 34.48
C ARG A 140 -27.80 -32.63 34.08
N GLY A 141 -28.01 -33.92 33.83
CA GLY A 141 -29.35 -34.44 33.54
C GLY A 141 -30.40 -34.07 34.60
N LYS A 142 -31.69 -34.04 34.20
CA LYS A 142 -32.81 -33.76 35.12
C LYS A 142 -32.76 -34.71 36.32
N VAL A 143 -32.72 -34.14 37.50
CA VAL A 143 -32.99 -34.90 38.76
C VAL A 143 -34.46 -35.25 38.71
N THR A 144 -34.78 -36.53 38.54
CA THR A 144 -36.14 -37.04 38.82
C THR A 144 -36.27 -37.12 40.32
N LEU A 145 -37.08 -36.24 40.90
CA LEU A 145 -37.58 -36.35 42.29
C LEU A 145 -38.69 -37.38 42.26
N ASP A 146 -38.42 -38.55 42.84
CA ASP A 146 -39.46 -39.52 43.23
C ASP A 146 -40.22 -39.02 44.44
#